data_70235a07e593b81e8a1dbd92e20673e2
#
_entry.id   70235a07e593b81e8a1dbd92e20673e2
#
_cell.length_a   1.000
_cell.length_b   1.000
_cell.length_c   1.000
_cell.angle_alpha   90.00
_cell.angle_beta   90.00
_cell.angle_gamma   90.00
#
_symmetry.space_group_name_H-M   'P 1'
#
loop_
_entity.id
_entity.type
_entity.pdbx_description
1 polymer ?
#
loop_
_entity_poly.entity_id
_entity_poly.type
_entity_poly.pdbx_seq_one_letter_code
_entity_poly.pdbx_strand_id
1 'polypeptide(L)'
;EELPQNDRVVETKNLGKALEIEHKKLNSNLNPKYTFDNFIVGDTNRFACSSAQAVAENPGKIYNPLFIYGKSGLGKTHLMHAIGNRISSNSDKVVLYVTSSEFIADFTGMLRKDKNVDNYEVMNNFKEKYRNIDVLIIDDIQFLAGADKSQDEFFHTFTELYDSNKQIIISSDRSPDDLKLLEERLLTRFRWGLTANIYPPDFALRCQILRNKMMGHEVAKLVDDRVIEYIASNCENDVRQLEGA
;
A
#
# COMPACT_ATOMS: atom_id res chain seq x y z
N GLU A 1 28.08 26.28 -31.47
CA GLU A 1 28.94 25.24 -30.86
C GLU A 1 28.09 23.99 -30.68
N GLU A 2 28.37 22.97 -31.46
CA GLU A 2 27.68 21.67 -31.34
C GLU A 2 28.34 20.89 -30.20
N LEU A 3 27.50 20.45 -29.20
CA LEU A 3 27.95 19.57 -28.14
C LEU A 3 28.56 18.27 -28.71
N PRO A 4 29.61 17.71 -28.08
CA PRO A 4 30.24 16.46 -28.53
C PRO A 4 29.24 15.30 -28.53
N GLN A 5 29.30 14.41 -29.48
CA GLN A 5 28.36 13.32 -29.73
C GLN A 5 28.10 12.42 -28.47
N ASN A 6 29.09 12.30 -27.58
CA ASN A 6 28.97 11.53 -26.35
C ASN A 6 28.01 12.18 -25.34
N ASP A 7 27.97 13.51 -25.28
CA ASP A 7 27.08 14.23 -24.32
C ASP A 7 25.62 14.16 -24.77
N ARG A 8 25.36 14.19 -26.08
CA ARG A 8 24.01 14.01 -26.67
C ARG A 8 23.43 12.61 -26.38
N VAL A 9 24.27 11.56 -26.42
CA VAL A 9 23.87 10.18 -26.14
C VAL A 9 23.55 10.00 -24.63
N VAL A 10 24.29 10.66 -23.75
CA VAL A 10 24.07 10.64 -22.32
C VAL A 10 22.78 11.42 -21.94
N GLU A 11 22.57 12.59 -22.54
CA GLU A 11 21.34 13.38 -22.31
C GLU A 11 20.07 12.65 -22.81
N THR A 12 20.10 12.04 -23.99
CA THR A 12 18.94 11.28 -24.50
C THR A 12 18.64 10.05 -23.67
N LYS A 13 19.66 9.34 -23.14
CA LYS A 13 19.48 8.23 -22.21
C LYS A 13 18.90 8.68 -20.87
N ASN A 14 19.36 9.81 -20.35
CA ASN A 14 18.84 10.37 -19.10
C ASN A 14 17.40 10.85 -19.25
N LEU A 15 17.06 11.50 -20.38
CA LEU A 15 15.69 11.91 -20.67
C LEU A 15 14.75 10.71 -20.83
N GLY A 16 15.18 9.66 -21.53
CA GLY A 16 14.42 8.42 -21.68
C GLY A 16 14.13 7.74 -20.32
N LYS A 17 15.15 7.67 -19.46
CA LYS A 17 15.00 7.12 -18.10
C LYS A 17 14.08 7.95 -17.22
N ALA A 18 14.16 9.28 -17.31
CA ALA A 18 13.29 10.18 -16.57
C ALA A 18 11.82 10.03 -17.00
N LEU A 19 11.54 9.94 -18.30
CA LEU A 19 10.19 9.71 -18.85
C LEU A 19 9.64 8.35 -18.44
N GLU A 20 10.49 7.31 -18.40
CA GLU A 20 10.08 5.97 -17.95
C GLU A 20 9.71 5.94 -16.47
N ILE A 21 10.48 6.63 -15.61
CA ILE A 21 10.18 6.77 -14.19
C ILE A 21 8.87 7.55 -14.00
N GLU A 22 8.68 8.64 -14.73
CA GLU A 22 7.46 9.43 -14.67
C GLU A 22 6.23 8.63 -15.10
N HIS A 23 6.34 7.86 -16.19
CA HIS A 23 5.28 6.95 -16.64
C HIS A 23 4.96 5.87 -15.60
N LYS A 24 5.97 5.29 -14.94
CA LYS A 24 5.79 4.31 -13.87
C LYS A 24 5.15 4.94 -12.62
N LYS A 25 5.48 6.19 -12.29
CA LYS A 25 4.83 6.94 -11.20
C LYS A 25 3.35 7.19 -11.49
N LEU A 26 2.97 7.49 -12.73
CA LEU A 26 1.57 7.64 -13.13
C LEU A 26 0.76 6.34 -12.98
N ASN A 27 1.40 5.19 -13.13
CA ASN A 27 0.78 3.87 -13.01
C ASN A 27 0.88 3.27 -11.59
N SER A 28 1.18 4.08 -10.58
CA SER A 28 1.36 3.63 -9.19
C SER A 28 0.09 3.15 -8.51
N ASN A 29 -1.10 3.47 -9.04
CA ASN A 29 -2.43 3.23 -8.47
C ASN A 29 -2.63 3.89 -7.09
N LEU A 30 -1.81 4.87 -6.74
CA LEU A 30 -1.91 5.57 -5.47
C LEU A 30 -3.04 6.61 -5.48
N ASN A 31 -3.78 6.68 -4.38
CA ASN A 31 -4.76 7.74 -4.18
C ASN A 31 -4.09 8.93 -3.47
N PRO A 32 -3.93 10.10 -4.14
CA PRO A 32 -3.23 11.24 -3.57
C PRO A 32 -3.95 11.89 -2.38
N LYS A 33 -5.24 11.57 -2.17
CA LYS A 33 -6.01 12.09 -1.03
C LYS A 33 -5.57 11.50 0.31
N TYR A 34 -4.92 10.33 0.32
CA TYR A 34 -4.49 9.66 1.53
C TYR A 34 -3.04 10.02 1.84
N THR A 35 -2.84 10.85 2.85
CA THR A 35 -1.53 11.33 3.31
C THR A 35 -1.38 11.10 4.81
N PHE A 36 -0.14 11.20 5.32
CA PHE A 36 0.08 11.18 6.77
C PHE A 36 -0.53 12.41 7.47
N ASP A 37 -0.62 13.55 6.76
CA ASP A 37 -1.11 14.81 7.33
C ASP A 37 -2.61 14.77 7.65
N ASN A 38 -3.37 13.96 6.90
CA ASN A 38 -4.80 13.77 7.13
C ASN A 38 -5.16 12.42 7.78
N PHE A 39 -4.15 11.65 8.21
CA PHE A 39 -4.34 10.46 9.03
C PHE A 39 -4.37 10.84 10.51
N ILE A 40 -5.53 10.71 11.14
CA ILE A 40 -5.70 11.10 12.54
C ILE A 40 -5.08 10.06 13.46
N VAL A 41 -4.07 10.49 14.23
CA VAL A 41 -3.29 9.61 15.10
C VAL A 41 -3.83 9.66 16.53
N GLY A 42 -4.10 8.49 17.09
CA GLY A 42 -4.43 8.26 18.50
C GLY A 42 -3.64 7.09 19.06
N ASP A 43 -3.91 6.71 20.31
CA ASP A 43 -3.12 5.66 20.96
C ASP A 43 -3.29 4.29 20.28
N THR A 44 -4.47 4.04 19.70
CA THR A 44 -4.82 2.76 19.08
C THR A 44 -4.18 2.52 17.71
N ASN A 45 -3.65 3.55 17.06
CA ASN A 45 -3.01 3.46 15.73
C ASN A 45 -1.60 4.11 15.67
N ARG A 46 -1.13 4.72 16.76
CA ARG A 46 0.15 5.44 16.84
C ARG A 46 1.33 4.58 16.41
N PHE A 47 1.40 3.34 16.89
CA PHE A 47 2.50 2.43 16.55
C PHE A 47 2.54 2.12 15.04
N ALA A 48 1.39 1.79 14.46
CA ALA A 48 1.30 1.53 13.02
C ALA A 48 1.66 2.77 12.19
N CYS A 49 1.17 3.95 12.59
CA CYS A 49 1.48 5.21 11.92
C CYS A 49 2.98 5.55 11.99
N SER A 50 3.60 5.46 13.16
CA SER A 50 5.03 5.73 13.33
C SER A 50 5.91 4.76 12.55
N SER A 51 5.54 3.46 12.52
CA SER A 51 6.23 2.45 11.73
C SER A 51 6.11 2.72 10.23
N ALA A 52 4.94 3.14 9.78
CA ALA A 52 4.68 3.51 8.40
C ALA A 52 5.50 4.73 7.97
N GLN A 53 5.59 5.76 8.83
CA GLN A 53 6.43 6.95 8.59
C GLN A 53 7.91 6.57 8.49
N ALA A 54 8.41 5.74 9.39
CA ALA A 54 9.78 5.27 9.38
C ALA A 54 10.13 4.52 8.08
N VAL A 55 9.23 3.65 7.60
CA VAL A 55 9.38 2.95 6.30
C VAL A 55 9.34 3.93 5.13
N ALA A 56 8.44 4.92 5.17
CA ALA A 56 8.34 5.92 4.11
C ALA A 56 9.61 6.78 3.97
N GLU A 57 10.32 7.02 5.07
CA GLU A 57 11.58 7.76 5.07
C GLU A 57 12.78 6.90 4.62
N ASN A 58 12.76 5.60 4.91
CA ASN A 58 13.88 4.70 4.65
C ASN A 58 13.43 3.37 3.99
N PRO A 59 12.80 3.41 2.80
CA PRO A 59 12.25 2.22 2.16
C PRO A 59 13.36 1.22 1.78
N GLY A 60 13.13 -0.05 2.11
CA GLY A 60 14.05 -1.17 1.89
C GLY A 60 15.16 -1.31 2.93
N LYS A 61 15.27 -0.39 3.90
CA LYS A 61 16.34 -0.40 4.91
C LYS A 61 15.87 -0.84 6.29
N ILE A 62 14.62 -0.57 6.62
CA ILE A 62 14.03 -0.88 7.94
C ILE A 62 12.66 -1.52 7.73
N TYR A 63 12.29 -2.44 8.63
CA TYR A 63 10.97 -3.07 8.66
C TYR A 63 10.51 -3.60 7.29
N ASN A 64 11.25 -4.54 6.75
CA ASN A 64 10.91 -5.18 5.49
C ASN A 64 10.64 -6.69 5.69
N PRO A 65 9.43 -7.18 5.43
CA PRO A 65 8.24 -6.40 5.08
C PRO A 65 7.67 -5.59 6.25
N LEU A 66 6.88 -4.55 5.96
CA LEU A 66 5.97 -3.95 6.93
C LEU A 66 4.59 -4.60 6.75
N PHE A 67 4.12 -5.31 7.77
CA PHE A 67 2.83 -5.98 7.79
C PHE A 67 1.85 -5.21 8.69
N ILE A 68 0.85 -4.57 8.09
CA ILE A 68 -0.16 -3.78 8.80
C ILE A 68 -1.46 -4.59 8.87
N TYR A 69 -1.97 -4.85 10.08
CA TYR A 69 -3.20 -5.59 10.20
C TYR A 69 -4.20 -4.93 11.15
N GLY A 70 -5.46 -5.34 11.04
CA GLY A 70 -6.56 -4.87 11.86
C GLY A 70 -7.88 -5.02 11.13
N LYS A 71 -8.99 -4.97 11.84
CA LYS A 71 -10.34 -5.13 11.28
C LYS A 71 -10.57 -4.20 10.09
N SER A 72 -11.58 -4.50 9.27
CA SER A 72 -11.98 -3.63 8.16
C SER A 72 -12.34 -2.22 8.67
N GLY A 73 -12.11 -1.20 7.84
CA GLY A 73 -12.50 0.18 8.15
C GLY A 73 -11.62 0.93 9.13
N LEU A 74 -10.49 0.39 9.59
CA LEU A 74 -9.61 1.05 10.58
C LEU A 74 -8.53 1.96 9.98
N GLY A 75 -8.49 2.14 8.65
CA GLY A 75 -7.55 3.04 7.99
C GLY A 75 -6.27 2.39 7.45
N LYS A 76 -6.18 1.04 7.36
CA LYS A 76 -5.03 0.34 6.76
C LYS A 76 -4.70 0.85 5.37
N THR A 77 -5.69 0.85 4.47
CA THR A 77 -5.55 1.34 3.09
C THR A 77 -5.10 2.79 3.03
N HIS A 78 -5.63 3.67 3.90
CA HIS A 78 -5.18 5.05 4.01
C HIS A 78 -3.68 5.11 4.32
N LEU A 79 -3.24 4.37 5.34
CA LEU A 79 -1.85 4.38 5.78
C LEU A 79 -0.91 3.84 4.69
N MET A 80 -1.33 2.81 3.94
CA MET A 80 -0.56 2.26 2.83
C MET A 80 -0.40 3.26 1.69
N HIS A 81 -1.47 3.95 1.30
CA HIS A 81 -1.38 5.03 0.32
C HIS A 81 -0.53 6.21 0.82
N ALA A 82 -0.61 6.56 2.11
CA ALA A 82 0.20 7.61 2.70
C ALA A 82 1.70 7.30 2.62
N ILE A 83 2.10 6.04 2.87
CA ILE A 83 3.47 5.57 2.67
C ILE A 83 3.88 5.75 1.21
N GLY A 84 3.08 5.23 0.27
CA GLY A 84 3.38 5.29 -1.15
C GLY A 84 3.50 6.74 -1.66
N ASN A 85 2.56 7.60 -1.29
CA ASN A 85 2.57 9.01 -1.66
C ASN A 85 3.80 9.74 -1.12
N ARG A 86 4.19 9.49 0.14
CA ARG A 86 5.40 10.10 0.74
C ARG A 86 6.67 9.66 0.02
N ILE A 87 6.82 8.35 -0.29
CA ILE A 87 7.97 7.83 -1.03
C ILE A 87 8.04 8.43 -2.43
N SER A 88 6.91 8.42 -3.17
CA SER A 88 6.84 8.94 -4.54
C SER A 88 7.13 10.44 -4.64
N SER A 89 6.75 11.21 -3.60
CA SER A 89 6.99 12.65 -3.55
C SER A 89 8.44 13.00 -3.21
N ASN A 90 9.12 12.16 -2.41
CA ASN A 90 10.44 12.48 -1.88
C ASN A 90 11.58 11.76 -2.62
N SER A 91 11.27 10.92 -3.60
CA SER A 91 12.28 10.12 -4.32
C SER A 91 11.83 9.74 -5.74
N ASP A 92 12.79 9.24 -6.53
CA ASP A 92 12.52 8.66 -7.85
C ASP A 92 12.14 7.18 -7.81
N LYS A 93 11.83 6.65 -6.63
CA LYS A 93 11.43 5.26 -6.45
C LYS A 93 10.09 4.98 -7.10
N VAL A 94 10.03 3.85 -7.78
CA VAL A 94 8.81 3.33 -8.41
C VAL A 94 8.00 2.59 -7.36
N VAL A 95 6.82 3.09 -7.04
CA VAL A 95 5.88 2.50 -6.09
C VAL A 95 4.72 1.89 -6.84
N LEU A 96 4.35 0.66 -6.52
CA LEU A 96 3.16 0.00 -7.03
C LEU A 96 2.23 -0.37 -5.86
N TYR A 97 1.00 0.15 -5.90
CA TYR A 97 -0.09 -0.28 -5.04
C TYR A 97 -1.05 -1.18 -5.82
N VAL A 98 -1.34 -2.35 -5.26
CA VAL A 98 -2.31 -3.30 -5.80
C VAL A 98 -3.07 -3.99 -4.67
N THR A 99 -4.27 -4.46 -4.96
CA THR A 99 -4.96 -5.42 -4.09
C THR A 99 -4.53 -6.84 -4.44
N SER A 100 -4.62 -7.79 -3.49
CA SER A 100 -4.36 -9.20 -3.81
C SER A 100 -5.30 -9.74 -4.88
N SER A 101 -6.53 -9.24 -4.94
CA SER A 101 -7.48 -9.60 -6.01
C SER A 101 -7.01 -9.16 -7.39
N GLU A 102 -6.43 -7.97 -7.51
CA GLU A 102 -5.81 -7.49 -8.76
C GLU A 102 -4.59 -8.33 -9.13
N PHE A 103 -3.73 -8.67 -8.17
CA PHE A 103 -2.59 -9.56 -8.40
C PHE A 103 -3.04 -10.93 -8.94
N ILE A 104 -4.07 -11.54 -8.32
CA ILE A 104 -4.66 -12.80 -8.79
C ILE A 104 -5.23 -12.65 -10.20
N ALA A 105 -5.96 -11.58 -10.46
CA ALA A 105 -6.57 -11.33 -11.76
C ALA A 105 -5.53 -11.17 -12.87
N ASP A 106 -4.47 -10.41 -12.61
CA ASP A 106 -3.36 -10.21 -13.54
C ASP A 106 -2.63 -11.53 -13.83
N PHE A 107 -2.31 -12.30 -12.79
CA PHE A 107 -1.63 -13.57 -12.93
C PHE A 107 -2.51 -14.62 -13.65
N THR A 108 -3.76 -14.75 -13.26
CA THR A 108 -4.68 -15.72 -13.90
C THR A 108 -5.07 -15.28 -15.32
N GLY A 109 -5.18 -13.98 -15.57
CA GLY A 109 -5.37 -13.41 -16.91
C GLY A 109 -4.22 -13.72 -17.85
N MET A 110 -2.99 -13.67 -17.33
CA MET A 110 -1.80 -14.10 -18.05
C MET A 110 -1.87 -15.59 -18.45
N LEU A 111 -2.32 -16.46 -17.56
CA LEU A 111 -2.40 -17.90 -17.82
C LEU A 111 -3.53 -18.28 -18.81
N ARG A 112 -4.56 -17.42 -18.98
CA ARG A 112 -5.74 -17.67 -19.83
C ARG A 112 -5.61 -17.14 -21.26
N LYS A 113 -4.56 -16.36 -21.57
CA LYS A 113 -4.40 -15.79 -22.92
C LYS A 113 -4.17 -16.90 -23.94
N ASP A 114 -4.84 -16.76 -25.09
CA ASP A 114 -4.90 -17.74 -26.19
C ASP A 114 -3.52 -18.17 -26.70
N LYS A 115 -3.47 -19.39 -27.28
CA LYS A 115 -2.27 -20.01 -27.86
C LYS A 115 -1.58 -19.19 -28.98
N ASN A 116 -2.16 -18.06 -29.37
CA ASN A 116 -1.64 -17.18 -30.42
C ASN A 116 -0.88 -15.95 -29.88
N VAL A 117 -0.84 -15.73 -28.56
CA VAL A 117 -0.02 -14.67 -27.94
C VAL A 117 1.25 -15.31 -27.41
N ASP A 118 2.38 -14.66 -27.69
CA ASP A 118 3.67 -15.14 -27.19
C ASP A 118 3.64 -15.16 -25.64
N ASN A 119 3.60 -16.36 -25.08
CA ASN A 119 3.59 -16.59 -23.63
C ASN A 119 4.78 -15.91 -22.95
N TYR A 120 5.88 -15.70 -23.68
CA TYR A 120 7.08 -15.03 -23.17
C TYR A 120 6.83 -13.54 -22.96
N GLU A 121 6.16 -12.87 -23.89
CA GLU A 121 5.83 -11.44 -23.79
C GLU A 121 4.86 -11.17 -22.61
N VAL A 122 3.85 -12.02 -22.47
CA VAL A 122 2.86 -11.88 -21.39
C VAL A 122 3.50 -12.09 -20.02
N MET A 123 4.39 -13.08 -19.89
CA MET A 123 5.15 -13.32 -18.66
C MET A 123 6.09 -12.16 -18.35
N ASN A 124 6.76 -11.61 -19.35
CA ASN A 124 7.64 -10.46 -19.17
C ASN A 124 6.87 -9.22 -18.71
N ASN A 125 5.71 -8.94 -19.27
CA ASN A 125 4.86 -7.82 -18.86
C ASN A 125 4.42 -7.94 -17.40
N PHE A 126 4.07 -9.15 -16.95
CA PHE A 126 3.75 -9.41 -15.55
C PHE A 126 4.97 -9.16 -14.64
N LYS A 127 6.13 -9.71 -15.01
CA LYS A 127 7.38 -9.51 -14.27
C LYS A 127 7.78 -8.03 -14.23
N GLU A 128 7.67 -7.32 -15.34
CA GLU A 128 7.94 -5.88 -15.39
C GLU A 128 7.05 -5.09 -14.43
N LYS A 129 5.76 -5.41 -14.41
CA LYS A 129 4.79 -4.75 -13.52
C LYS A 129 5.12 -4.97 -12.04
N TYR A 130 5.43 -6.20 -11.64
CA TYR A 130 5.52 -6.58 -10.22
C TYR A 130 6.94 -6.67 -9.67
N ARG A 131 7.97 -6.78 -10.51
CA ARG A 131 9.35 -6.99 -10.07
C ARG A 131 10.29 -5.83 -10.42
N ASN A 132 9.95 -5.04 -11.44
CA ASN A 132 10.73 -3.85 -11.83
C ASN A 132 10.21 -2.58 -11.14
N ILE A 133 10.08 -2.66 -9.81
CA ILE A 133 9.60 -1.62 -8.90
C ILE A 133 10.54 -1.50 -7.70
N ASP A 134 10.46 -0.42 -6.95
CA ASP A 134 11.23 -0.22 -5.71
C ASP A 134 10.42 -0.50 -4.45
N VAL A 135 9.10 -0.35 -4.55
CA VAL A 135 8.17 -0.55 -3.42
C VAL A 135 6.92 -1.27 -3.91
N LEU A 136 6.65 -2.44 -3.34
CA LEU A 136 5.39 -3.15 -3.52
C LEU A 136 4.48 -2.89 -2.32
N ILE A 137 3.29 -2.40 -2.57
CA ILE A 137 2.22 -2.27 -1.57
C ILE A 137 1.09 -3.20 -2.00
N ILE A 138 0.83 -4.24 -1.21
CA ILE A 138 -0.26 -5.19 -1.48
C ILE A 138 -1.30 -5.14 -0.38
N ASP A 139 -2.53 -4.80 -0.76
CA ASP A 139 -3.65 -4.65 0.16
C ASP A 139 -4.49 -5.94 0.22
N ASP A 140 -5.01 -6.21 1.42
CA ASP A 140 -5.93 -7.32 1.70
C ASP A 140 -5.38 -8.70 1.31
N ILE A 141 -4.18 -9.06 1.83
CA ILE A 141 -3.46 -10.30 1.51
C ILE A 141 -4.26 -11.57 1.80
N GLN A 142 -5.26 -11.51 2.69
CA GLN A 142 -6.12 -12.63 3.02
C GLN A 142 -6.89 -13.18 1.82
N PHE A 143 -7.10 -12.40 0.76
CA PHE A 143 -7.78 -12.87 -0.45
C PHE A 143 -6.91 -13.75 -1.36
N LEU A 144 -5.61 -13.88 -1.09
CA LEU A 144 -4.78 -14.92 -1.70
C LEU A 144 -5.13 -16.34 -1.22
N ALA A 145 -5.87 -16.46 -0.13
CA ALA A 145 -6.28 -17.74 0.43
C ALA A 145 -7.07 -18.58 -0.59
N GLY A 146 -6.66 -19.83 -0.81
CA GLY A 146 -7.28 -20.74 -1.77
C GLY A 146 -6.89 -20.52 -3.24
N ALA A 147 -6.01 -19.57 -3.54
CA ALA A 147 -5.48 -19.33 -4.88
C ALA A 147 -4.02 -19.86 -5.00
N ASP A 148 -3.83 -21.18 -4.85
CA ASP A 148 -2.52 -21.83 -4.68
C ASP A 148 -1.48 -21.38 -5.71
N LYS A 149 -1.82 -21.39 -7.01
CA LYS A 149 -0.89 -20.93 -8.06
C LYS A 149 -0.51 -19.45 -7.93
N SER A 150 -1.43 -18.62 -7.44
CA SER A 150 -1.15 -17.21 -7.21
C SER A 150 -0.34 -17.00 -5.95
N GLN A 151 -0.48 -17.86 -4.94
CA GLN A 151 0.40 -17.88 -3.77
C GLN A 151 1.83 -18.25 -4.15
N ASP A 152 2.02 -19.25 -5.02
CA ASP A 152 3.32 -19.61 -5.58
C ASP A 152 3.99 -18.43 -6.28
N GLU A 153 3.28 -17.76 -7.19
CA GLU A 153 3.82 -16.62 -7.94
C GLU A 153 4.09 -15.43 -7.01
N PHE A 154 3.21 -15.18 -6.03
CA PHE A 154 3.45 -14.14 -5.04
C PHE A 154 4.69 -14.43 -4.18
N PHE A 155 4.91 -15.68 -3.80
CA PHE A 155 6.12 -16.09 -3.09
C PHE A 155 7.40 -15.79 -3.89
N HIS A 156 7.40 -16.09 -5.20
CA HIS A 156 8.53 -15.77 -6.09
C HIS A 156 8.73 -14.25 -6.22
N THR A 157 7.66 -13.50 -6.42
CA THR A 157 7.69 -12.04 -6.51
C THR A 157 8.21 -11.42 -5.22
N PHE A 158 7.69 -11.88 -4.06
CA PHE A 158 8.16 -11.44 -2.74
C PHE A 158 9.66 -11.69 -2.57
N THR A 159 10.12 -12.92 -2.87
CA THR A 159 11.51 -13.30 -2.68
C THR A 159 12.45 -12.45 -3.53
N GLU A 160 12.13 -12.23 -4.81
CA GLU A 160 12.94 -11.44 -5.72
C GLU A 160 13.03 -9.96 -5.27
N LEU A 161 11.93 -9.38 -4.82
CA LEU A 161 11.91 -8.02 -4.29
C LEU A 161 12.70 -7.91 -2.97
N TYR A 162 12.50 -8.86 -2.06
CA TYR A 162 13.17 -8.87 -0.77
C TYR A 162 14.69 -9.01 -0.91
N ASP A 163 15.16 -9.96 -1.72
CA ASP A 163 16.58 -10.21 -1.98
C ASP A 163 17.26 -9.03 -2.70
N SER A 164 16.48 -8.25 -3.44
CA SER A 164 16.92 -7.00 -4.08
C SER A 164 16.81 -5.75 -3.18
N ASN A 165 16.54 -5.92 -1.88
CA ASN A 165 16.33 -4.84 -0.91
C ASN A 165 15.22 -3.84 -1.31
N LYS A 166 14.21 -4.31 -2.06
CA LYS A 166 13.02 -3.55 -2.37
C LYS A 166 12.05 -3.59 -1.19
N GLN A 167 11.33 -2.50 -0.94
CA GLN A 167 10.38 -2.45 0.16
C GLN A 167 9.10 -3.21 -0.18
N ILE A 168 8.63 -4.01 0.77
CA ILE A 168 7.34 -4.71 0.69
C ILE A 168 6.47 -4.24 1.85
N ILE A 169 5.22 -3.87 1.55
CA ILE A 169 4.21 -3.45 2.52
C ILE A 169 2.96 -4.28 2.28
N ILE A 170 2.44 -4.89 3.32
CA ILE A 170 1.33 -5.83 3.25
C ILE A 170 0.23 -5.39 4.22
N SER A 171 -1.03 -5.44 3.80
CA SER A 171 -2.14 -5.33 4.73
C SER A 171 -2.94 -6.61 4.86
N SER A 172 -3.62 -6.74 6.01
CA SER A 172 -4.55 -7.84 6.29
C SER A 172 -5.66 -7.41 7.24
N ASP A 173 -6.78 -8.14 7.22
CA ASP A 173 -7.83 -8.02 8.24
C ASP A 173 -7.47 -8.69 9.57
N ARG A 174 -6.41 -9.53 9.59
CA ARG A 174 -5.94 -10.32 10.73
C ARG A 174 -4.42 -10.50 10.73
N SER A 175 -3.88 -10.99 11.85
CA SER A 175 -2.44 -11.23 12.00
C SER A 175 -1.93 -12.33 11.05
N PRO A 176 -0.60 -12.40 10.76
CA PRO A 176 -0.02 -13.50 10.00
C PRO A 176 -0.35 -14.88 10.61
N ASP A 177 -0.43 -14.99 11.93
CA ASP A 177 -0.71 -16.24 12.64
C ASP A 177 -2.15 -16.74 12.45
N ASP A 178 -3.08 -15.84 12.10
CA ASP A 178 -4.48 -16.13 11.86
C ASP A 178 -4.81 -16.44 10.39
N LEU A 179 -3.85 -16.30 9.48
CA LEU A 179 -4.00 -16.52 8.03
C LEU A 179 -3.83 -18.00 7.64
N LYS A 180 -4.58 -18.90 8.25
CA LYS A 180 -4.45 -20.37 8.19
C LYS A 180 -4.55 -20.98 6.78
N LEU A 181 -5.09 -20.26 5.80
CA LEU A 181 -5.27 -20.74 4.43
C LEU A 181 -4.16 -20.26 3.48
N LEU A 182 -3.18 -19.52 3.99
CA LEU A 182 -1.97 -19.17 3.26
C LEU A 182 -0.87 -20.20 3.56
N GLU A 183 -0.02 -20.43 2.58
CA GLU A 183 1.11 -21.33 2.73
C GLU A 183 2.09 -20.86 3.80
N GLU A 184 2.59 -21.80 4.62
CA GLU A 184 3.49 -21.52 5.75
C GLU A 184 4.75 -20.77 5.33
N ARG A 185 5.24 -21.00 4.11
CA ARG A 185 6.40 -20.27 3.58
C ARG A 185 6.12 -18.76 3.41
N LEU A 186 4.90 -18.35 3.03
CA LEU A 186 4.50 -16.95 2.97
C LEU A 186 4.37 -16.36 4.37
N LEU A 187 3.72 -17.07 5.28
CA LEU A 187 3.55 -16.63 6.67
C LEU A 187 4.90 -16.40 7.35
N THR A 188 5.86 -17.29 7.10
CA THR A 188 7.23 -17.14 7.58
C THR A 188 7.88 -15.86 7.06
N ARG A 189 7.71 -15.54 5.78
CA ARG A 189 8.22 -14.31 5.16
C ARG A 189 7.57 -13.05 5.75
N PHE A 190 6.26 -13.10 6.03
CA PHE A 190 5.54 -11.95 6.60
C PHE A 190 6.04 -11.62 8.02
N ARG A 191 6.51 -12.60 8.77
CA ARG A 191 7.08 -12.41 10.12
C ARG A 191 8.52 -11.89 10.13
N TRP A 192 9.22 -11.85 9.00
CA TRP A 192 10.62 -11.40 8.95
C TRP A 192 10.80 -9.92 9.27
N GLY A 193 9.81 -9.11 8.97
CA GLY A 193 9.86 -7.67 9.20
C GLY A 193 9.10 -7.24 10.46
N LEU A 194 8.39 -6.15 10.37
CA LEU A 194 7.59 -5.60 11.46
C LEU A 194 6.10 -5.84 11.23
N THR A 195 5.43 -6.38 12.23
CA THR A 195 3.97 -6.54 12.25
C THR A 195 3.36 -5.46 13.13
N ALA A 196 2.49 -4.62 12.56
CA ALA A 196 1.85 -3.50 13.23
C ALA A 196 0.32 -3.65 13.22
N ASN A 197 -0.29 -3.68 14.40
CA ASN A 197 -1.74 -3.74 14.55
C ASN A 197 -2.36 -2.34 14.59
N ILE A 198 -3.51 -2.18 13.95
CA ILE A 198 -4.40 -1.04 14.12
C ILE A 198 -5.62 -1.52 14.89
N TYR A 199 -5.80 -0.98 16.08
CA TYR A 199 -6.96 -1.27 16.93
C TYR A 199 -8.13 -0.34 16.61
N PRO A 200 -9.37 -0.73 16.98
CA PRO A 200 -10.50 0.18 16.89
C PRO A 200 -10.23 1.49 17.64
N PRO A 201 -10.66 2.64 17.09
CA PRO A 201 -10.40 3.94 17.71
C PRO A 201 -11.15 4.04 19.03
N ASP A 202 -10.49 4.59 20.04
CA ASP A 202 -11.14 4.97 21.29
C ASP A 202 -12.10 6.15 21.08
N PHE A 203 -12.88 6.48 22.11
CA PHE A 203 -13.87 7.55 22.04
C PHE A 203 -13.23 8.90 21.64
N ALA A 204 -12.08 9.24 22.20
CA ALA A 204 -11.41 10.50 21.95
C ALA A 204 -10.94 10.58 20.48
N LEU A 205 -10.37 9.50 19.95
CA LEU A 205 -9.94 9.42 18.56
C LEU A 205 -11.14 9.47 17.61
N ARG A 206 -12.27 8.84 17.92
CA ARG A 206 -13.50 8.93 17.12
C ARG A 206 -14.00 10.37 17.03
N CYS A 207 -14.05 11.11 18.14
CA CYS A 207 -14.41 12.52 18.14
C CYS A 207 -13.43 13.37 17.28
N GLN A 208 -12.13 13.09 17.36
CA GLN A 208 -11.13 13.80 16.54
C GLN A 208 -11.30 13.51 15.06
N ILE A 209 -11.57 12.27 14.67
CA ILE A 209 -11.84 11.87 13.28
C ILE A 209 -13.06 12.63 12.75
N LEU A 210 -14.16 12.64 13.48
CA LEU A 210 -15.39 13.36 13.11
C LEU A 210 -15.12 14.87 12.94
N ARG A 211 -14.46 15.51 13.89
CA ARG A 211 -14.12 16.94 13.80
C ARG A 211 -13.24 17.24 12.60
N ASN A 212 -12.24 16.41 12.33
CA ASN A 212 -11.34 16.57 11.19
C ASN A 212 -12.09 16.43 9.85
N LYS A 213 -12.98 15.45 9.74
CA LYS A 213 -13.80 15.24 8.54
C LYS A 213 -14.77 16.38 8.26
N MET A 214 -15.28 17.01 9.30
CA MET A 214 -16.16 18.17 9.18
C MET A 214 -15.39 19.46 8.82
N MET A 215 -14.07 19.50 9.03
CA MET A 215 -13.26 20.68 8.71
C MET A 215 -13.41 21.05 7.22
N GLY A 216 -13.76 22.30 6.97
CA GLY A 216 -13.99 22.82 5.59
C GLY A 216 -15.45 22.74 5.11
N HIS A 217 -16.33 22.07 5.83
CA HIS A 217 -17.76 22.11 5.54
C HIS A 217 -18.46 23.25 6.31
N GLU A 218 -19.32 24.00 5.66
CA GLU A 218 -20.06 25.09 6.32
C GLU A 218 -20.92 24.60 7.49
N VAL A 219 -21.44 23.39 7.38
CA VAL A 219 -22.23 22.71 8.42
C VAL A 219 -21.44 22.50 9.71
N ALA A 220 -20.10 22.38 9.63
CA ALA A 220 -19.24 22.18 10.82
C ALA A 220 -19.44 23.26 11.90
N LYS A 221 -19.76 24.49 11.48
CA LYS A 221 -20.00 25.62 12.39
C LYS A 221 -21.33 25.53 13.14
N LEU A 222 -22.25 24.70 12.67
CA LEU A 222 -23.61 24.56 13.20
C LEU A 222 -23.76 23.29 14.09
N VAL A 223 -22.80 22.40 14.04
CA VAL A 223 -22.85 21.13 14.79
C VAL A 223 -22.32 21.33 16.21
N ASP A 224 -23.16 21.07 17.20
CA ASP A 224 -22.79 21.08 18.62
C ASP A 224 -21.88 19.87 18.93
N ASP A 225 -20.90 20.06 19.80
CA ASP A 225 -20.01 18.98 20.27
C ASP A 225 -20.79 17.76 20.82
N ARG A 226 -21.96 17.97 21.40
CA ARG A 226 -22.83 16.87 21.85
C ARG A 226 -23.30 15.96 20.73
N VAL A 227 -23.45 16.47 19.51
CA VAL A 227 -23.79 15.65 18.33
C VAL A 227 -22.59 14.77 17.94
N ILE A 228 -21.39 15.35 17.95
CA ILE A 228 -20.13 14.62 17.68
C ILE A 228 -19.96 13.49 18.72
N GLU A 229 -20.15 13.79 19.99
CA GLU A 229 -20.04 12.81 21.07
C GLU A 229 -21.10 11.71 20.96
N TYR A 230 -22.33 12.08 20.58
CA TYR A 230 -23.40 11.11 20.33
C TYR A 230 -23.06 10.15 19.17
N ILE A 231 -22.62 10.66 18.04
CA ILE A 231 -22.19 9.84 16.90
C ILE A 231 -21.00 8.96 17.32
N ALA A 232 -19.99 9.54 17.96
CA ALA A 232 -18.82 8.82 18.41
C ALA A 232 -19.17 7.68 19.41
N SER A 233 -20.20 7.86 20.23
CA SER A 233 -20.66 6.83 21.17
C SER A 233 -21.42 5.68 20.50
N ASN A 234 -22.03 5.91 19.35
CA ASN A 234 -22.85 4.92 18.65
C ASN A 234 -22.14 4.23 17.48
N CYS A 235 -20.95 4.72 17.05
CA CYS A 235 -20.15 4.17 15.95
C CYS A 235 -18.79 3.69 16.48
N GLU A 236 -18.76 2.54 17.16
CA GLU A 236 -17.57 2.11 17.93
C GLU A 236 -16.51 1.37 17.09
N ASN A 237 -16.90 0.67 16.04
CA ASN A 237 -16.06 -0.39 15.47
C ASN A 237 -15.48 -0.10 14.10
N ASP A 238 -15.95 0.91 13.38
CA ASP A 238 -15.57 1.16 11.98
C ASP A 238 -15.51 2.66 11.69
N VAL A 239 -14.33 3.14 11.25
CA VAL A 239 -14.15 4.54 10.87
C VAL A 239 -15.00 4.91 9.63
N ARG A 240 -15.29 3.95 8.74
CA ARG A 240 -16.20 4.19 7.61
C ARG A 240 -17.63 4.49 8.05
N GLN A 241 -18.09 3.87 9.15
CA GLN A 241 -19.39 4.21 9.74
C GLN A 241 -19.39 5.64 10.31
N LEU A 242 -18.28 6.04 10.94
CA LEU A 242 -18.11 7.43 11.41
C LEU A 242 -18.15 8.45 10.26
N GLU A 243 -17.59 8.09 9.10
CA GLU A 243 -17.56 8.95 7.92
C GLU A 243 -18.92 9.04 7.20
N GLY A 244 -19.78 8.05 7.38
CA GLY A 244 -21.10 7.96 6.77
C GLY A 244 -22.24 8.50 7.64
N ALA A 245 -21.98 8.83 8.91
CA ALA A 245 -22.97 9.32 9.87
C ALA A 245 -23.08 10.85 9.85
#